data_fe9d0fe6679437f12f8d7fca1c0a503c
#
_entry.id   fe9d0fe6679437f12f8d7fca1c0a503c
#
_cell.length_a   1.000
_cell.length_b   1.000
_cell.length_c   1.000
_cell.angle_alpha   90.00
_cell.angle_beta   90.00
_cell.angle_gamma   90.00
#
_symmetry.space_group_name_H-M   'P 1'
#
loop_
_entity.id
_entity.type
_entity.pdbx_description
1 polymer ?
#
loop_
_entity_poly.entity_id
_entity_poly.type
_entity_poly.pdbx_seq_one_letter_code
_entity_poly.pdbx_strand_id
1 'polypeptide(L)'
;AFFLNLELSPVRKMIDAGLPVALASDYNPGSSPSGNMSFISSLGCIKYKMLPEEVINATTINSAYAMGISNCLGSIAKGKIANLFITSEIPGIEYLPYSFGSNLVETVILNGEVQSL
;
A
#
# COMPACT_ATOMS: atom_id res chain seq x y z
N ALA A 1 -4.92 -10.80 -10.90
CA ALA A 1 -4.23 -12.09 -10.62
C ALA A 1 -4.94 -12.88 -9.52
N PHE A 2 -5.22 -12.27 -8.36
CA PHE A 2 -5.79 -12.99 -7.20
C PHE A 2 -7.15 -13.64 -7.52
N PHE A 3 -8.13 -12.88 -7.95
CA PHE A 3 -9.50 -13.37 -8.23
C PHE A 3 -9.54 -14.43 -9.35
N LEU A 4 -8.72 -14.23 -10.38
CA LEU A 4 -8.65 -15.16 -11.53
C LEU A 4 -7.70 -16.34 -11.30
N ASN A 5 -7.09 -16.41 -10.11
CA ASN A 5 -6.09 -17.44 -9.75
C ASN A 5 -4.96 -17.57 -10.79
N LEU A 6 -4.50 -16.42 -11.32
CA LEU A 6 -3.39 -16.37 -12.27
C LEU A 6 -2.06 -16.48 -11.54
N GLU A 7 -1.01 -16.87 -12.28
CA GLU A 7 0.35 -16.86 -11.78
C GLU A 7 0.74 -15.44 -11.30
N LEU A 8 1.34 -15.38 -10.12
CA LEU A 8 1.76 -14.12 -9.51
C LEU A 8 3.15 -13.72 -10.00
N SER A 9 3.36 -12.43 -10.16
CA SER A 9 4.69 -11.88 -10.47
C SER A 9 5.74 -12.31 -9.44
N PRO A 10 6.99 -12.55 -9.84
CA PRO A 10 8.06 -13.01 -8.95
C PRO A 10 8.64 -11.86 -8.11
N VAL A 11 7.79 -11.17 -7.35
CA VAL A 11 8.11 -9.93 -6.62
C VAL A 11 9.32 -10.10 -5.69
N ARG A 12 9.40 -11.22 -4.94
CA ARG A 12 10.55 -11.45 -4.05
C ARG A 12 11.88 -11.44 -4.84
N LYS A 13 11.93 -12.11 -6.00
CA LYS A 13 13.13 -12.11 -6.85
C LYS A 13 13.46 -10.74 -7.41
N MET A 14 12.43 -9.93 -7.71
CA MET A 14 12.63 -8.56 -8.19
C MET A 14 13.26 -7.70 -7.11
N ILE A 15 12.76 -7.77 -5.88
CA ILE A 15 13.30 -7.01 -4.74
C ILE A 15 14.73 -7.47 -4.41
N ASP A 16 14.98 -8.78 -4.38
CA ASP A 16 16.32 -9.34 -4.13
C ASP A 16 17.33 -8.93 -5.20
N ALA A 17 16.85 -8.64 -6.42
CA ALA A 17 17.66 -8.08 -7.51
C ALA A 17 17.81 -6.55 -7.43
N GLY A 18 17.32 -5.90 -6.36
CA GLY A 18 17.43 -4.46 -6.16
C GLY A 18 16.43 -3.61 -6.95
N LEU A 19 15.38 -4.22 -7.52
CA LEU A 19 14.36 -3.50 -8.26
C LEU A 19 13.31 -2.89 -7.32
N PRO A 20 12.96 -1.61 -7.45
CA PRO A 20 11.85 -1.03 -6.74
C PRO A 20 10.53 -1.60 -7.25
N VAL A 21 9.66 -2.01 -6.34
CA VAL A 21 8.34 -2.56 -6.67
C VAL A 21 7.26 -1.61 -6.17
N ALA A 22 6.28 -1.33 -7.01
CA ALA A 22 5.05 -0.64 -6.65
C ALA A 22 3.88 -1.63 -6.60
N LEU A 23 2.98 -1.47 -5.65
CA LEU A 23 1.75 -2.24 -5.53
C LEU A 23 0.53 -1.34 -5.78
N ALA A 24 -0.42 -1.85 -6.54
CA ALA A 24 -1.69 -1.19 -6.83
C ALA A 24 -2.85 -2.18 -6.73
N SER A 25 -4.07 -1.67 -6.55
CA SER A 25 -5.27 -2.50 -6.47
C SER A 25 -5.68 -3.10 -7.81
N ASP A 26 -5.23 -2.52 -8.93
CA ASP A 26 -5.73 -2.86 -10.27
C ASP A 26 -7.26 -2.81 -10.32
N TYR A 27 -7.87 -1.79 -9.70
CA TYR A 27 -9.32 -1.67 -9.58
C TYR A 27 -9.98 -1.66 -10.95
N ASN A 28 -10.78 -2.69 -11.21
CA ASN A 28 -11.56 -2.80 -12.45
C ASN A 28 -12.79 -3.71 -12.23
N PRO A 29 -13.86 -3.54 -13.01
CA PRO A 29 -15.08 -4.35 -12.83
C PRO A 29 -14.94 -5.81 -13.25
N GLY A 30 -13.93 -6.16 -14.04
CA GLY A 30 -13.76 -7.52 -14.58
C GLY A 30 -13.13 -8.50 -13.60
N SER A 31 -12.04 -8.11 -12.93
CA SER A 31 -11.24 -9.06 -12.15
C SER A 31 -10.75 -8.52 -10.79
N SER A 32 -10.97 -7.24 -10.51
CA SER A 32 -10.53 -6.62 -9.26
C SER A 32 -11.48 -5.49 -8.83
N PRO A 33 -12.75 -5.81 -8.47
CA PRO A 33 -13.75 -4.80 -8.12
C PRO A 33 -13.54 -4.26 -6.69
N SER A 34 -12.31 -4.08 -6.27
CA SER A 34 -11.94 -3.59 -4.94
C SER A 34 -10.72 -2.70 -4.98
N GLY A 35 -10.85 -1.49 -4.43
CA GLY A 35 -9.75 -0.56 -4.18
C GLY A 35 -9.10 -0.73 -2.81
N ASN A 36 -9.35 -1.83 -2.10
CA ASN A 36 -8.87 -2.05 -0.73
C ASN A 36 -7.35 -2.27 -0.69
N MET A 37 -6.60 -1.20 -0.41
CA MET A 37 -5.14 -1.25 -0.33
C MET A 37 -4.63 -2.00 0.92
N SER A 38 -5.43 -2.13 1.98
CA SER A 38 -5.07 -2.98 3.13
C SER A 38 -5.05 -4.46 2.72
N PHE A 39 -6.01 -4.89 1.91
CA PHE A 39 -6.00 -6.23 1.34
C PHE A 39 -4.80 -6.45 0.39
N ILE A 40 -4.46 -5.48 -0.45
CA ILE A 40 -3.28 -5.54 -1.32
C ILE A 40 -2.00 -5.64 -0.49
N SER A 41 -1.91 -4.91 0.61
CA SER A 41 -0.77 -4.99 1.54
C SER A 41 -0.63 -6.39 2.15
N SER A 42 -1.74 -7.02 2.52
CA SER A 42 -1.75 -8.41 3.02
C SER A 42 -1.33 -9.41 1.95
N LEU A 43 -1.79 -9.25 0.70
CA LEU A 43 -1.32 -10.04 -0.44
C LEU A 43 0.19 -9.86 -0.67
N GLY A 44 0.70 -8.63 -0.53
CA GLY A 44 2.11 -8.30 -0.60
C GLY A 44 2.95 -9.19 0.33
N CYS A 45 2.57 -9.24 1.60
CA CYS A 45 3.26 -10.06 2.59
C CYS A 45 3.06 -11.56 2.36
N ILE A 46 1.80 -12.00 2.16
CA ILE A 46 1.45 -13.44 2.18
C ILE A 46 1.84 -14.11 0.87
N LYS A 47 1.48 -13.52 -0.26
CA LYS A 47 1.63 -14.13 -1.58
C LYS A 47 2.93 -13.73 -2.28
N TYR A 48 3.30 -12.46 -2.21
CA TYR A 48 4.52 -11.95 -2.85
C TYR A 48 5.77 -12.06 -1.95
N LYS A 49 5.62 -12.50 -0.68
CA LYS A 49 6.72 -12.71 0.27
C LYS A 49 7.52 -11.43 0.55
N MET A 50 6.82 -10.31 0.55
CA MET A 50 7.40 -9.02 0.94
C MET A 50 7.42 -8.87 2.45
N LEU A 51 8.39 -8.12 2.97
CA LEU A 51 8.38 -7.66 4.35
C LEU A 51 7.34 -6.53 4.53
N PRO A 52 6.78 -6.31 5.74
CA PRO A 52 5.83 -5.23 5.98
C PRO A 52 6.35 -3.85 5.53
N GLU A 53 7.62 -3.54 5.79
CA GLU A 53 8.27 -2.28 5.39
C GLU A 53 8.35 -2.15 3.86
N GLU A 54 8.65 -3.24 3.16
CA GLU A 54 8.69 -3.26 1.69
C GLU A 54 7.29 -3.00 1.12
N VAL A 55 6.26 -3.56 1.74
CA VAL A 55 4.86 -3.34 1.34
C VAL A 55 4.46 -1.88 1.56
N ILE A 56 4.81 -1.28 2.69
CA ILE A 56 4.53 0.14 2.94
C ILE A 56 5.21 1.01 1.89
N ASN A 57 6.48 0.79 1.60
CA ASN A 57 7.19 1.51 0.54
C ASN A 57 6.54 1.28 -0.83
N ALA A 58 6.15 0.05 -1.14
CA ALA A 58 5.53 -0.31 -2.41
C ALA A 58 4.16 0.34 -2.62
N THR A 59 3.39 0.54 -1.56
CA THR A 59 2.05 1.17 -1.61
C THR A 59 2.08 2.70 -1.43
N THR A 60 3.23 3.28 -1.13
CA THR A 60 3.39 4.72 -0.89
C THR A 60 4.42 5.35 -1.83
N ILE A 61 5.69 5.42 -1.41
CA ILE A 61 6.71 6.16 -2.16
C ILE A 61 7.03 5.56 -3.52
N ASN A 62 7.08 4.23 -3.63
CA ASN A 62 7.36 3.58 -4.90
C ASN A 62 6.19 3.76 -5.89
N SER A 63 4.94 3.67 -5.40
CA SER A 63 3.75 3.96 -6.21
C SER A 63 3.71 5.42 -6.65
N ALA A 64 4.04 6.37 -5.76
CA ALA A 64 4.13 7.78 -6.11
C ALA A 64 5.24 8.04 -7.16
N TYR A 65 6.37 7.34 -7.06
CA TYR A 65 7.43 7.40 -8.06
C TYR A 65 6.97 6.86 -9.42
N ALA A 66 6.33 5.71 -9.44
CA ALA A 66 5.79 5.12 -10.67
C ALA A 66 4.76 6.02 -11.37
N MET A 67 4.04 6.84 -10.60
CA MET A 67 3.09 7.83 -11.11
C MET A 67 3.72 9.19 -11.45
N GLY A 68 5.01 9.40 -11.21
CA GLY A 68 5.71 10.67 -11.44
C GLY A 68 5.39 11.78 -10.45
N ILE A 69 4.86 11.47 -9.26
CA ILE A 69 4.41 12.44 -8.24
C ILE A 69 5.16 12.31 -6.90
N SER A 70 6.26 11.59 -6.87
CA SER A 70 7.02 11.34 -5.63
C SER A 70 7.68 12.59 -5.03
N ASN A 71 7.78 13.68 -5.80
CA ASN A 71 8.24 14.98 -5.31
C ASN A 71 7.24 15.67 -4.37
N CYS A 72 5.95 15.36 -4.49
CA CYS A 72 4.90 15.98 -3.68
C CYS A 72 4.07 15.00 -2.82
N LEU A 73 4.13 13.69 -3.10
CA LEU A 73 3.38 12.64 -2.39
C LEU A 73 4.24 11.41 -2.09
N GLY A 74 3.66 10.45 -1.36
CA GLY A 74 4.23 9.12 -1.12
C GLY A 74 5.17 9.01 0.08
N SER A 75 5.46 10.11 0.78
CA SER A 75 6.20 10.09 2.06
C SER A 75 5.85 11.29 2.92
N ILE A 76 6.02 11.15 4.23
CA ILE A 76 5.85 12.23 5.19
C ILE A 76 7.16 13.00 5.25
N ALA A 77 7.22 14.14 4.56
CA ALA A 77 8.39 15.01 4.52
C ALA A 77 7.98 16.48 4.39
N LYS A 78 8.81 17.39 4.92
CA LYS A 78 8.57 18.82 4.82
C LYS A 78 8.48 19.25 3.36
N GLY A 79 7.43 20.00 3.03
CA GLY A 79 7.16 20.48 1.67
C GLY A 79 6.33 19.57 0.80
N LYS A 80 5.99 18.37 1.28
CA LYS A 80 5.03 17.49 0.60
C LYS A 80 3.59 17.75 1.04
N ILE A 81 2.65 17.37 0.19
CA ILE A 81 1.22 17.43 0.48
C ILE A 81 0.89 16.43 1.59
N ALA A 82 0.19 16.89 2.61
CA ALA A 82 -0.23 16.06 3.73
C ALA A 82 -1.48 15.23 3.35
N ASN A 83 -1.24 14.15 2.61
CA ASN A 83 -2.21 13.09 2.34
C ASN A 83 -1.76 11.86 3.12
N LEU A 84 -2.39 11.63 4.26
CA LEU A 84 -2.01 10.55 5.18
C LEU A 84 -3.21 10.07 5.99
N PHE A 85 -3.06 8.96 6.65
CA PHE A 85 -4.01 8.48 7.64
C PHE A 85 -3.31 8.17 8.96
N ILE A 86 -4.08 8.17 10.03
CA ILE A 86 -3.65 7.75 11.36
C ILE A 86 -4.47 6.51 11.71
N THR A 87 -3.80 5.50 12.22
CA THR A 87 -4.47 4.28 12.70
C THR A 87 -4.85 4.40 14.17
N SER A 88 -5.78 3.58 14.61
CA SER A 88 -5.86 3.22 16.02
C SER A 88 -4.52 2.68 16.51
N GLU A 89 -4.34 2.61 17.84
CA GLU A 89 -3.11 2.05 18.41
C GLU A 89 -2.89 0.60 17.94
N ILE A 90 -1.71 0.35 17.36
CA ILE A 90 -1.29 -0.97 16.88
C ILE A 90 0.10 -1.31 17.42
N PRO A 91 0.42 -2.60 17.65
CA PRO A 91 1.70 -3.00 18.24
C PRO A 91 2.92 -2.72 17.35
N GLY A 92 2.72 -2.63 16.03
CA GLY A 92 3.77 -2.36 15.05
C GLY A 92 3.24 -2.35 13.63
N ILE A 93 4.06 -1.99 12.66
CA ILE A 93 3.66 -1.85 11.25
C ILE A 93 3.24 -3.19 10.62
N GLU A 94 3.77 -4.30 11.14
CA GLU A 94 3.42 -5.65 10.72
C GLU A 94 1.96 -6.00 11.02
N TYR A 95 1.33 -5.29 11.93
CA TYR A 95 -0.08 -5.49 12.25
C TYR A 95 -1.01 -5.03 11.13
N LEU A 96 -0.59 -4.06 10.32
CA LEU A 96 -1.37 -3.58 9.17
C LEU A 96 -1.68 -4.69 8.16
N PRO A 97 -0.71 -5.43 7.61
CA PRO A 97 -1.00 -6.54 6.71
C PRO A 97 -1.56 -7.77 7.43
N TYR A 98 -1.30 -7.94 8.74
CA TYR A 98 -1.83 -9.05 9.53
C TYR A 98 -3.34 -8.92 9.73
N SER A 99 -3.83 -7.73 10.04
CA SER A 99 -5.25 -7.46 10.30
C SER A 99 -6.05 -7.20 9.02
N PHE A 100 -5.94 -8.09 8.05
CA PHE A 100 -6.44 -7.93 6.68
C PHE A 100 -7.97 -7.72 6.57
N GLY A 101 -8.74 -8.07 7.57
CA GLY A 101 -10.20 -7.93 7.60
C GLY A 101 -10.71 -6.73 8.40
N SER A 102 -9.83 -5.98 9.05
CA SER A 102 -10.22 -4.85 9.92
C SER A 102 -9.87 -3.52 9.27
N ASN A 103 -10.72 -2.51 9.47
CA ASN A 103 -10.37 -1.13 9.19
C ASN A 103 -9.66 -0.54 10.40
N LEU A 104 -8.37 -0.33 10.29
CA LEU A 104 -7.53 0.25 11.35
C LEU A 104 -7.41 1.77 11.23
N VAL A 105 -7.93 2.37 10.15
CA VAL A 105 -7.87 3.82 9.92
C VAL A 105 -8.83 4.54 10.84
N GLU A 106 -8.31 5.45 11.65
CA GLU A 106 -9.08 6.24 12.59
C GLU A 106 -9.25 7.69 12.11
N THR A 107 -8.23 8.23 11.45
CA THR A 107 -8.27 9.60 10.92
C THR A 107 -7.67 9.64 9.52
N VAL A 108 -8.34 10.34 8.62
CA VAL A 108 -7.82 10.63 7.26
C VAL A 108 -7.55 12.11 7.13
N ILE A 109 -6.40 12.45 6.59
CA ILE A 109 -5.99 13.82 6.30
C ILE A 109 -5.74 13.92 4.79
N LEU A 110 -6.44 14.83 4.11
CA LEU A 110 -6.25 15.13 2.69
C LEU A 110 -5.94 16.61 2.51
N ASN A 111 -4.85 16.90 1.81
CA ASN A 111 -4.37 18.27 1.58
C ASN A 111 -4.17 19.06 2.88
N GLY A 112 -3.79 18.39 3.97
CA GLY A 112 -3.62 18.99 5.28
C GLY A 112 -4.90 19.16 6.10
N GLU A 113 -6.06 18.76 5.59
CA GLU A 113 -7.35 18.87 6.26
C GLU A 113 -7.86 17.50 6.74
N VAL A 114 -8.31 17.46 7.99
CA VAL A 114 -8.94 16.26 8.58
C VAL A 114 -10.29 16.03 7.91
N GLN A 115 -10.50 14.81 7.43
CA GLN A 115 -11.78 14.38 6.84
C GLN A 115 -12.67 13.76 7.90
N SER A 116 -13.97 14.08 7.84
CA SER A 116 -14.98 13.32 8.60
C SER A 116 -15.21 11.96 7.92
N LEU A 117 -15.02 10.89 8.66
CA LEU A 117 -15.31 9.51 8.22
C LEU A 117 -16.78 9.17 8.46
#